data_5f40b213a21c50982f0f45fd6750024a
#
_entry.id   5f40b213a21c50982f0f45fd6750024a
#
_cell.length_a   1.000
_cell.length_b   1.000
_cell.length_c   1.000
_cell.angle_alpha   90.00
_cell.angle_beta   90.00
_cell.angle_gamma   90.00
#
_symmetry.space_group_name_H-M   'P 1'
#
loop_
_entity.id
_entity.type
_entity.pdbx_description
1 polymer ?
#
loop_
_entity_poly.entity_id
_entity_poly.type
_entity_poly.pdbx_seq_one_letter_code
_entity_poly.pdbx_strand_id
1 'polypeptide(L)'
;MYIVGIDIAKRKHEAAVIDGEGTVIIKPFSFTNNCSGYNRLLAMLTRAKLPLDEVSFAMEATGHYWLALFTRLQKEGFRVQVINPVQTNSIRSFYIRQAKTDPRDALLIAEVIRFGHFSESTLHPENIYELRELCRGRHAIVSMQADVKRKVVALLDQVFPEYETAFTNMFSDTSMAILQTCPTPKELSEMPLEELCHLIEVSSHKRFRMAKAQELQELARNSFGFAMAGDVFSTMIRLYAKHLNFLKQQVREMDRKIAEIMDTLDTPITTITGIGPTLGAYILSEIGDISRFSSAAKLAAYAGIDPTMRQSGEYNGVRNRMSKRGSPYLRHAIWLAASSAVLHDPALKLYFQKKRDEGKPYMASVGHACRKMVSIIYAVMRDNKAYTPCIPNEISA
;
A
#
# COMPACT_ATOMS: atom_id res chain seq x y z
N MET A 1 18.91 -20.12 28.33
CA MET A 1 18.03 -19.41 27.38
C MET A 1 17.13 -20.44 26.74
N TYR A 2 15.82 -20.21 26.78
CA TYR A 2 14.78 -21.07 26.16
C TYR A 2 14.05 -20.31 25.09
N ILE A 3 13.70 -20.96 23.97
CA ILE A 3 13.06 -20.34 22.84
C ILE A 3 11.71 -21.01 22.62
N VAL A 4 10.64 -20.22 22.71
CA VAL A 4 9.27 -20.64 22.41
C VAL A 4 8.94 -20.23 20.97
N GLY A 5 8.96 -21.18 20.05
CA GLY A 5 8.51 -20.95 18.68
C GLY A 5 7.00 -21.10 18.58
N ILE A 6 6.35 -20.13 17.95
CA ILE A 6 4.89 -20.10 17.83
C ILE A 6 4.49 -19.95 16.35
N ASP A 7 3.82 -20.96 15.83
CA ASP A 7 3.12 -20.87 14.56
C ASP A 7 1.75 -20.20 14.76
N ILE A 8 1.54 -19.09 14.06
CA ILE A 8 0.40 -18.20 14.27
C ILE A 8 -0.72 -18.54 13.31
N ALA A 9 -1.94 -18.77 13.85
CA ALA A 9 -3.13 -18.93 13.06
C ALA A 9 -4.34 -18.19 13.68
N LYS A 10 -5.42 -18.06 12.93
CA LYS A 10 -6.60 -17.25 13.30
C LYS A 10 -7.25 -17.68 14.63
N ARG A 11 -7.41 -18.97 14.86
CA ARG A 11 -8.18 -19.52 15.99
C ARG A 11 -7.32 -20.24 17.02
N LYS A 12 -6.29 -20.90 16.57
CA LYS A 12 -5.40 -21.74 17.36
C LYS A 12 -3.97 -21.49 16.92
N HIS A 13 -3.09 -21.29 17.88
CA HIS A 13 -1.64 -21.24 17.68
C HIS A 13 -1.04 -22.57 18.07
N GLU A 14 0.10 -22.92 17.48
CA GLU A 14 0.90 -24.07 17.85
C GLU A 14 2.22 -23.56 18.42
N ALA A 15 2.61 -24.06 19.61
CA ALA A 15 3.86 -23.67 20.26
C ALA A 15 4.72 -24.87 20.58
N ALA A 16 6.03 -24.68 20.53
CA ALA A 16 7.03 -25.64 20.99
C ALA A 16 8.16 -24.90 21.69
N VAL A 17 8.86 -25.55 22.59
CA VAL A 17 9.99 -24.96 23.33
C VAL A 17 11.25 -25.78 23.11
N ILE A 18 12.33 -25.10 22.75
CA ILE A 18 13.67 -25.67 22.65
C ILE A 18 14.62 -24.93 23.61
N ASP A 19 15.70 -25.56 23.96
CA ASP A 19 16.83 -24.92 24.65
C ASP A 19 17.85 -24.30 23.66
N GLY A 20 18.93 -23.72 24.19
CA GLY A 20 20.01 -23.14 23.40
C GLY A 20 20.76 -24.15 22.50
N GLU A 21 20.70 -25.44 22.81
CA GLU A 21 21.34 -26.53 22.07
C GLU A 21 20.43 -27.12 21.01
N GLY A 22 19.11 -26.75 21.01
CA GLY A 22 18.10 -27.24 20.09
C GLY A 22 17.35 -28.47 20.61
N THR A 23 17.54 -28.84 21.87
CA THR A 23 16.81 -29.95 22.49
C THR A 23 15.37 -29.52 22.74
N VAL A 24 14.39 -30.36 22.35
CA VAL A 24 12.97 -30.08 22.57
C VAL A 24 12.61 -30.28 24.05
N ILE A 25 12.37 -29.20 24.77
CA ILE A 25 11.97 -29.18 26.16
C ILE A 25 10.47 -29.40 26.32
N ILE A 26 9.66 -28.72 25.51
CA ILE A 26 8.22 -28.94 25.46
C ILE A 26 7.85 -29.28 24.00
N LYS A 27 7.28 -30.48 23.83
CA LYS A 27 6.77 -30.94 22.53
C LYS A 27 5.68 -30.00 22.02
N PRO A 28 5.47 -29.90 20.71
CA PRO A 28 4.44 -29.05 20.13
C PRO A 28 3.07 -29.25 20.78
N PHE A 29 2.40 -28.16 21.12
CA PHE A 29 1.06 -28.13 21.71
C PHE A 29 0.26 -26.96 21.20
N SER A 30 -1.05 -27.16 21.08
CA SER A 30 -1.98 -26.11 20.65
C SER A 30 -2.49 -25.27 21.80
N PHE A 31 -2.74 -23.97 21.53
CA PHE A 31 -3.49 -23.09 22.41
C PHE A 31 -4.38 -22.14 21.57
N THR A 32 -5.51 -21.72 22.14
CA THR A 32 -6.47 -20.86 21.44
C THR A 32 -6.02 -19.41 21.41
N ASN A 33 -6.37 -18.66 20.36
CA ASN A 33 -6.08 -17.23 20.24
C ASN A 33 -7.06 -16.40 21.10
N ASN A 34 -6.96 -16.53 22.43
CA ASN A 34 -7.76 -15.81 23.44
C ASN A 34 -7.05 -15.85 24.79
N CYS A 35 -7.62 -15.17 25.82
CA CYS A 35 -7.03 -15.12 27.16
C CYS A 35 -6.84 -16.51 27.79
N SER A 36 -7.78 -17.45 27.60
CA SER A 36 -7.65 -18.83 28.13
C SER A 36 -6.48 -19.56 27.50
N GLY A 37 -6.30 -19.42 26.16
CA GLY A 37 -5.14 -20.01 25.48
C GLY A 37 -3.81 -19.37 25.89
N TYR A 38 -3.79 -18.06 26.08
CA TYR A 38 -2.61 -17.36 26.62
C TYR A 38 -2.22 -17.89 28.00
N ASN A 39 -3.19 -18.01 28.92
CA ASN A 39 -2.95 -18.58 30.25
C ASN A 39 -2.45 -20.03 30.18
N ARG A 40 -2.98 -20.82 29.23
CA ARG A 40 -2.48 -22.17 28.97
C ARG A 40 -1.03 -22.18 28.51
N LEU A 41 -0.63 -21.26 27.63
CA LEU A 41 0.76 -21.11 27.19
C LEU A 41 1.68 -20.88 28.38
N LEU A 42 1.36 -19.90 29.24
CA LEU A 42 2.16 -19.61 30.44
C LEU A 42 2.17 -20.78 31.43
N ALA A 43 1.03 -21.43 31.65
CA ALA A 43 0.95 -22.61 32.54
C ALA A 43 1.82 -23.76 32.06
N MET A 44 1.96 -23.97 30.75
CA MET A 44 2.87 -24.99 30.19
C MET A 44 4.35 -24.69 30.52
N LEU A 45 4.77 -23.41 30.41
CA LEU A 45 6.12 -22.98 30.74
C LEU A 45 6.41 -23.14 32.25
N THR A 46 5.46 -22.70 33.09
CA THR A 46 5.57 -22.83 34.55
C THR A 46 5.62 -24.30 34.97
N ARG A 47 4.80 -25.17 34.37
CA ARG A 47 4.79 -26.62 34.66
C ARG A 47 6.14 -27.28 34.31
N ALA A 48 6.77 -26.80 33.25
CA ALA A 48 8.12 -27.25 32.86
C ALA A 48 9.22 -26.63 33.71
N LYS A 49 8.87 -25.81 34.72
CA LYS A 49 9.81 -25.12 35.65
C LYS A 49 10.85 -24.27 34.91
N LEU A 50 10.48 -23.66 33.79
CA LEU A 50 11.36 -22.80 33.04
C LEU A 50 11.47 -21.42 33.72
N PRO A 51 12.70 -20.87 33.89
CA PRO A 51 12.89 -19.50 34.35
C PRO A 51 12.36 -18.53 33.30
N LEU A 52 11.25 -17.82 33.60
CA LEU A 52 10.53 -17.00 32.63
C LEU A 52 11.36 -15.81 32.12
N ASP A 53 12.31 -15.33 32.87
CA ASP A 53 13.27 -14.29 32.50
C ASP A 53 14.29 -14.75 31.44
N GLU A 54 14.50 -16.07 31.33
CA GLU A 54 15.35 -16.68 30.30
C GLU A 54 14.55 -17.11 29.04
N VAL A 55 13.23 -16.91 29.02
CA VAL A 55 12.38 -17.32 27.91
C VAL A 55 12.28 -16.23 26.88
N SER A 56 12.54 -16.56 25.61
CA SER A 56 12.31 -15.71 24.45
C SER A 56 11.23 -16.32 23.56
N PHE A 57 10.29 -15.51 23.14
CA PHE A 57 9.22 -15.92 22.22
C PHE A 57 9.58 -15.57 20.79
N ALA A 58 9.30 -16.49 19.87
CA ALA A 58 9.50 -16.33 18.45
C ALA A 58 8.19 -16.61 17.70
N MET A 59 7.81 -15.75 16.78
CA MET A 59 6.62 -15.95 15.95
C MET A 59 6.83 -15.46 14.54
N GLU A 60 6.09 -16.05 13.59
CA GLU A 60 6.09 -15.61 12.20
C GLU A 60 5.04 -14.52 11.99
N ALA A 61 5.38 -13.46 11.22
CA ALA A 61 4.46 -12.37 10.87
C ALA A 61 3.41 -12.81 9.84
N THR A 62 2.59 -13.81 10.18
CA THR A 62 1.52 -14.30 9.32
C THR A 62 0.26 -13.45 9.46
N GLY A 63 -0.02 -12.64 8.44
CA GLY A 63 -1.15 -11.72 8.43
C GLY A 63 -1.10 -10.74 9.62
N HIS A 64 -2.22 -10.60 10.34
CA HIS A 64 -2.36 -9.73 11.51
C HIS A 64 -2.58 -10.51 12.82
N TYR A 65 -2.66 -11.84 12.77
CA TYR A 65 -3.05 -12.67 13.92
C TYR A 65 -2.02 -12.71 15.04
N TRP A 66 -0.77 -12.35 14.76
CA TRP A 66 0.33 -12.31 15.74
C TRP A 66 0.29 -11.08 16.65
N LEU A 67 -0.36 -9.98 16.22
CA LEU A 67 -0.31 -8.68 16.90
C LEU A 67 -0.83 -8.75 18.34
N ALA A 68 -1.97 -9.38 18.57
CA ALA A 68 -2.56 -9.46 19.91
C ALA A 68 -1.68 -10.25 20.90
N LEU A 69 -1.11 -11.36 20.45
CA LEU A 69 -0.20 -12.17 21.28
C LEU A 69 1.11 -11.42 21.52
N PHE A 70 1.67 -10.80 20.49
CA PHE A 70 2.88 -10.01 20.56
C PHE A 70 2.77 -8.87 21.59
N THR A 71 1.74 -8.04 21.46
CA THR A 71 1.53 -6.90 22.36
C THR A 71 1.30 -7.35 23.80
N ARG A 72 0.59 -8.47 24.00
CA ARG A 72 0.36 -9.02 25.33
C ARG A 72 1.65 -9.50 25.98
N LEU A 73 2.47 -10.26 25.25
CA LEU A 73 3.76 -10.75 25.75
C LEU A 73 4.73 -9.61 26.06
N GLN A 74 4.82 -8.60 25.16
CA GLN A 74 5.66 -7.43 25.43
C GLN A 74 5.20 -6.63 26.65
N LYS A 75 3.89 -6.46 26.86
CA LYS A 75 3.33 -5.75 28.01
C LYS A 75 3.69 -6.46 29.34
N GLU A 76 3.85 -7.77 29.30
CA GLU A 76 4.27 -8.58 30.47
C GLU A 76 5.80 -8.68 30.60
N GLY A 77 6.57 -7.97 29.76
CA GLY A 77 8.02 -7.86 29.85
C GLY A 77 8.79 -8.98 29.15
N PHE A 78 8.12 -9.86 28.39
CA PHE A 78 8.82 -10.93 27.69
C PHE A 78 9.56 -10.41 26.46
N ARG A 79 10.71 -11.04 26.18
CA ARG A 79 11.41 -10.85 24.92
C ARG A 79 10.65 -11.56 23.79
N VAL A 80 10.20 -10.80 22.79
CA VAL A 80 9.42 -11.33 21.67
C VAL A 80 10.08 -10.93 20.36
N GLN A 81 10.32 -11.91 19.50
CA GLN A 81 10.93 -11.73 18.19
C GLN A 81 9.96 -12.18 17.10
N VAL A 82 9.74 -11.32 16.12
CA VAL A 82 8.85 -11.61 14.99
C VAL A 82 9.70 -11.73 13.74
N ILE A 83 9.58 -12.87 13.06
CA ILE A 83 10.35 -13.18 11.86
C ILE A 83 9.50 -13.07 10.58
N ASN A 84 10.17 -12.70 9.50
CA ASN A 84 9.52 -12.63 8.19
C ASN A 84 9.30 -14.05 7.63
N PRO A 85 8.09 -14.39 7.14
CA PRO A 85 7.77 -15.68 6.51
C PRO A 85 8.75 -16.14 5.43
N VAL A 86 9.39 -15.21 4.73
CA VAL A 86 10.41 -15.53 3.71
C VAL A 86 11.61 -16.24 4.33
N GLN A 87 11.99 -15.89 5.54
CA GLN A 87 13.15 -16.47 6.24
C GLN A 87 12.85 -17.89 6.74
N THR A 88 11.66 -18.10 7.30
CA THR A 88 11.19 -19.43 7.72
C THR A 88 11.15 -20.39 6.52
N ASN A 89 10.64 -19.92 5.38
CA ASN A 89 10.59 -20.71 4.14
C ASN A 89 12.00 -21.03 3.60
N SER A 90 12.95 -20.12 3.72
CA SER A 90 14.34 -20.36 3.29
C SER A 90 14.99 -21.47 4.10
N ILE A 91 14.81 -21.48 5.43
CA ILE A 91 15.36 -22.52 6.30
C ILE A 91 14.63 -23.86 6.09
N ARG A 92 13.33 -23.84 5.81
CA ARG A 92 12.57 -25.06 5.48
C ARG A 92 13.19 -25.82 4.30
N SER A 93 13.78 -25.11 3.33
CA SER A 93 14.41 -25.73 2.16
C SER A 93 15.66 -26.55 2.48
N PHE A 94 16.29 -26.34 3.64
CA PHE A 94 17.43 -27.14 4.10
C PHE A 94 17.02 -28.52 4.64
N TYR A 95 15.75 -28.72 4.99
CA TYR A 95 15.28 -30.01 5.47
C TYR A 95 14.86 -30.91 4.31
N ILE A 96 15.43 -32.13 4.26
CA ILE A 96 15.20 -33.13 3.20
C ILE A 96 13.70 -33.49 3.06
N ARG A 97 12.94 -33.45 4.16
CA ARG A 97 11.49 -33.69 4.16
C ARG A 97 10.73 -32.40 4.38
N GLN A 98 10.22 -31.82 3.31
CA GLN A 98 9.47 -30.54 3.29
C GLN A 98 8.00 -30.66 3.75
N ALA A 99 7.65 -31.62 4.62
CA ALA A 99 6.28 -31.73 5.10
C ALA A 99 5.89 -30.51 5.94
N LYS A 100 4.89 -29.76 5.47
CA LYS A 100 4.34 -28.60 6.18
C LYS A 100 3.25 -29.07 7.15
N THR A 101 3.52 -28.93 8.46
CA THR A 101 2.55 -29.19 9.54
C THR A 101 2.78 -28.20 10.65
N ASP A 102 1.72 -27.67 11.26
CA ASP A 102 1.77 -26.65 12.30
C ASP A 102 2.74 -27.01 13.46
N PRO A 103 2.79 -28.26 13.99
CA PRO A 103 3.76 -28.66 15.00
C PRO A 103 5.23 -28.54 14.57
N ARG A 104 5.54 -28.82 13.29
CA ARG A 104 6.90 -28.67 12.76
C ARG A 104 7.24 -27.22 12.51
N ASP A 105 6.26 -26.42 12.12
CA ASP A 105 6.44 -25.00 11.87
C ASP A 105 6.78 -24.24 13.15
N ALA A 106 6.16 -24.60 14.29
CA ALA A 106 6.51 -24.03 15.59
C ALA A 106 7.97 -24.34 15.99
N LEU A 107 8.43 -25.58 15.80
CA LEU A 107 9.84 -25.95 16.03
C LEU A 107 10.79 -25.22 15.08
N LEU A 108 10.45 -25.13 13.80
CA LEU A 108 11.24 -24.42 12.79
C LEU A 108 11.42 -22.94 13.14
N ILE A 109 10.35 -22.27 13.62
CA ILE A 109 10.39 -20.89 14.06
C ILE A 109 11.38 -20.73 15.24
N ALA A 110 11.37 -21.64 16.22
CA ALA A 110 12.32 -21.62 17.32
C ALA A 110 13.76 -21.81 16.83
N GLU A 111 13.99 -22.72 15.88
CA GLU A 111 15.31 -22.97 15.30
C GLU A 111 15.86 -21.76 14.52
N VAL A 112 15.01 -21.03 13.79
CA VAL A 112 15.41 -19.79 13.08
C VAL A 112 16.04 -18.80 14.07
N ILE A 113 15.42 -18.62 15.23
CA ILE A 113 15.95 -17.73 16.27
C ILE A 113 17.26 -18.29 16.87
N ARG A 114 17.32 -19.58 17.13
CA ARG A 114 18.52 -20.24 17.66
C ARG A 114 19.73 -20.06 16.74
N PHE A 115 19.56 -20.17 15.45
CA PHE A 115 20.64 -19.94 14.48
C PHE A 115 21.12 -18.48 14.39
N GLY A 116 20.37 -17.51 14.91
CA GLY A 116 20.80 -16.10 15.02
C GLY A 116 20.86 -15.33 13.70
N HIS A 117 20.56 -15.95 12.57
CA HIS A 117 20.59 -15.31 11.24
C HIS A 117 19.17 -14.92 10.75
N PHE A 118 18.57 -13.94 11.42
CA PHE A 118 17.23 -13.45 11.03
C PHE A 118 17.16 -11.93 11.14
N SER A 119 16.22 -11.34 10.41
CA SER A 119 15.85 -9.93 10.55
C SER A 119 14.57 -9.83 11.35
N GLU A 120 14.62 -9.15 12.49
CA GLU A 120 13.44 -8.89 13.29
C GLU A 120 12.46 -7.97 12.55
N SER A 121 11.18 -8.32 12.60
CA SER A 121 10.10 -7.41 12.27
C SER A 121 9.75 -6.64 13.53
N THR A 122 10.12 -5.37 13.59
CA THR A 122 9.79 -4.47 14.70
C THR A 122 8.39 -3.88 14.52
N LEU A 123 7.62 -3.78 15.60
CA LEU A 123 6.48 -2.88 15.62
C LEU A 123 6.98 -1.44 15.58
N HIS A 124 6.40 -0.65 14.70
CA HIS A 124 6.66 0.78 14.66
C HIS A 124 6.06 1.48 15.89
N PRO A 125 6.54 2.68 16.26
CA PRO A 125 5.86 3.53 17.22
C PRO A 125 4.37 3.67 16.89
N GLU A 126 3.52 3.85 17.88
CA GLU A 126 2.05 3.82 17.75
C GLU A 126 1.56 4.76 16.65
N ASN A 127 2.05 6.01 16.64
CA ASN A 127 1.69 7.00 15.61
C ASN A 127 2.07 6.57 14.18
N ILE A 128 3.21 5.91 14.00
CA ILE A 128 3.65 5.38 12.69
C ILE A 128 2.81 4.16 12.29
N TYR A 129 2.43 3.34 13.27
CA TYR A 129 1.53 2.21 13.03
C TYR A 129 0.13 2.68 12.63
N GLU A 130 -0.45 3.65 13.35
CA GLU A 130 -1.73 4.29 13.01
C GLU A 130 -1.70 4.89 11.60
N LEU A 131 -0.64 5.63 11.29
CA LEU A 131 -0.44 6.23 9.96
C LEU A 131 -0.41 5.15 8.87
N ARG A 132 0.24 4.01 9.13
CA ARG A 132 0.30 2.88 8.20
C ARG A 132 -1.06 2.27 7.94
N GLU A 133 -1.87 2.04 8.98
CA GLU A 133 -3.22 1.49 8.83
C GLU A 133 -4.15 2.47 8.09
N LEU A 134 -4.07 3.78 8.38
CA LEU A 134 -4.81 4.80 7.65
C LEU A 134 -4.41 4.87 6.17
N CYS A 135 -3.13 4.88 5.87
CA CYS A 135 -2.62 4.89 4.49
C CYS A 135 -3.07 3.66 3.70
N ARG A 136 -2.98 2.47 4.29
CA ARG A 136 -3.41 1.22 3.65
C ARG A 136 -4.93 1.17 3.47
N GLY A 137 -5.70 1.61 4.46
CA GLY A 137 -7.16 1.76 4.38
C GLY A 137 -7.55 2.73 3.27
N ARG A 138 -6.89 3.89 3.21
CA ARG A 138 -7.09 4.87 2.13
C ARG A 138 -6.80 4.26 0.76
N HIS A 139 -5.71 3.53 0.62
CA HIS A 139 -5.36 2.84 -0.64
C HIS A 139 -6.46 1.85 -1.07
N ALA A 140 -6.99 1.08 -0.15
CA ALA A 140 -8.10 0.16 -0.42
C ALA A 140 -9.35 0.90 -0.93
N ILE A 141 -9.74 2.02 -0.29
CA ILE A 141 -10.89 2.83 -0.70
C ILE A 141 -10.66 3.46 -2.09
N VAL A 142 -9.47 3.97 -2.37
CA VAL A 142 -9.11 4.50 -3.70
C VAL A 142 -9.16 3.41 -4.77
N SER A 143 -8.74 2.19 -4.43
CA SER A 143 -8.89 1.03 -5.34
C SER A 143 -10.37 0.71 -5.61
N MET A 144 -11.22 0.72 -4.58
CA MET A 144 -12.68 0.54 -4.75
C MET A 144 -13.28 1.63 -5.63
N GLN A 145 -12.83 2.90 -5.49
CA GLN A 145 -13.27 3.98 -6.40
C GLN A 145 -12.94 3.67 -7.85
N ALA A 146 -11.72 3.18 -8.12
CA ALA A 146 -11.31 2.82 -9.47
C ALA A 146 -12.16 1.68 -10.05
N ASP A 147 -12.50 0.68 -9.22
CA ASP A 147 -13.38 -0.42 -9.63
C ASP A 147 -14.79 0.07 -9.97
N VAL A 148 -15.37 0.93 -9.13
CA VAL A 148 -16.71 1.50 -9.39
C VAL A 148 -16.70 2.40 -10.62
N LYS A 149 -15.65 3.22 -10.82
CA LYS A 149 -15.50 4.04 -12.03
C LYS A 149 -15.51 3.19 -13.30
N ARG A 150 -14.76 2.08 -13.32
CA ARG A 150 -14.78 1.14 -14.47
C ARG A 150 -16.16 0.57 -14.75
N LYS A 151 -16.94 0.26 -13.70
CA LYS A 151 -18.33 -0.20 -13.87
C LYS A 151 -19.23 0.88 -14.46
N VAL A 152 -19.09 2.14 -14.01
CA VAL A 152 -19.86 3.26 -14.58
C VAL A 152 -19.51 3.47 -16.06
N VAL A 153 -18.22 3.46 -16.40
CA VAL A 153 -17.77 3.55 -17.80
C VAL A 153 -18.39 2.44 -18.64
N ALA A 154 -18.29 1.18 -18.20
CA ALA A 154 -18.83 0.04 -18.94
C ALA A 154 -20.36 0.06 -19.10
N LEU A 155 -21.10 0.73 -18.23
CA LEU A 155 -22.55 0.96 -18.41
C LEU A 155 -22.81 2.09 -19.39
N LEU A 156 -22.06 3.20 -19.28
CA LEU A 156 -22.19 4.33 -20.19
C LEU A 156 -21.83 3.96 -21.63
N ASP A 157 -20.78 3.17 -21.84
CA ASP A 157 -20.39 2.66 -23.16
C ASP A 157 -21.53 1.90 -23.86
N GLN A 158 -22.44 1.30 -23.08
CA GLN A 158 -23.60 0.60 -23.62
C GLN A 158 -24.78 1.53 -23.93
N VAL A 159 -25.10 2.45 -23.00
CA VAL A 159 -26.36 3.24 -23.10
C VAL A 159 -26.15 4.65 -23.57
N PHE A 160 -24.96 5.22 -23.43
CA PHE A 160 -24.63 6.59 -23.80
C PHE A 160 -23.15 6.72 -24.17
N PRO A 161 -22.66 6.04 -25.21
CA PRO A 161 -21.23 6.00 -25.55
C PRO A 161 -20.64 7.40 -25.83
N GLU A 162 -21.45 8.34 -26.33
CA GLU A 162 -21.00 9.71 -26.60
C GLU A 162 -20.71 10.51 -25.32
N TYR A 163 -21.21 10.09 -24.17
CA TYR A 163 -21.03 10.81 -22.90
C TYR A 163 -19.55 11.06 -22.54
N GLU A 164 -18.65 10.18 -22.97
CA GLU A 164 -17.20 10.33 -22.75
C GLU A 164 -16.67 11.65 -23.35
N THR A 165 -17.24 12.10 -24.47
CA THR A 165 -16.81 13.32 -25.16
C THR A 165 -17.26 14.59 -24.48
N ALA A 166 -18.29 14.51 -23.64
CA ALA A 166 -18.93 15.67 -23.02
C ALA A 166 -18.07 16.36 -21.97
N PHE A 167 -17.14 15.62 -21.33
CA PHE A 167 -16.32 16.12 -20.23
C PHE A 167 -14.88 15.65 -20.34
N THR A 168 -13.92 16.55 -20.12
CA THR A 168 -12.51 16.19 -20.02
C THR A 168 -12.27 15.19 -18.87
N ASN A 169 -13.07 15.27 -17.81
CA ASN A 169 -13.09 14.30 -16.71
C ASN A 169 -14.54 13.85 -16.49
N MET A 170 -14.83 12.63 -16.90
CA MET A 170 -16.14 11.99 -16.74
C MET A 170 -16.63 11.89 -15.30
N PHE A 171 -15.74 11.99 -14.32
CA PHE A 171 -16.05 11.94 -12.89
C PHE A 171 -15.88 13.29 -12.18
N SER A 172 -15.94 14.40 -12.95
CA SER A 172 -16.05 15.77 -12.40
C SER A 172 -17.34 15.95 -11.61
N ASP A 173 -17.41 16.95 -10.74
CA ASP A 173 -18.58 17.15 -9.89
C ASP A 173 -19.84 17.44 -10.71
N THR A 174 -19.71 18.18 -11.84
CA THR A 174 -20.82 18.42 -12.77
C THR A 174 -21.32 17.14 -13.44
N SER A 175 -20.40 16.34 -13.97
CA SER A 175 -20.77 15.05 -14.58
C SER A 175 -21.40 14.12 -13.54
N MET A 176 -20.85 14.07 -12.32
CA MET A 176 -21.41 13.26 -11.24
C MET A 176 -22.82 13.70 -10.84
N ALA A 177 -23.13 15.00 -10.88
CA ALA A 177 -24.48 15.52 -10.65
C ALA A 177 -25.45 15.03 -11.73
N ILE A 178 -25.04 15.08 -13.00
CA ILE A 178 -25.84 14.56 -14.13
C ILE A 178 -26.06 13.05 -13.99
N LEU A 179 -25.00 12.26 -13.74
CA LEU A 179 -25.10 10.81 -13.59
C LEU A 179 -25.98 10.38 -12.42
N GLN A 180 -26.18 11.23 -11.43
CA GLN A 180 -27.10 10.99 -10.31
C GLN A 180 -28.55 11.39 -10.61
N THR A 181 -28.77 12.34 -11.55
CA THR A 181 -30.08 12.90 -11.82
C THR A 181 -30.69 12.35 -13.10
N CYS A 182 -29.94 12.34 -14.20
CA CYS A 182 -30.41 11.95 -15.55
C CYS A 182 -29.30 11.20 -16.32
N PRO A 183 -28.93 9.97 -15.93
CA PRO A 183 -27.76 9.27 -16.46
C PRO A 183 -27.96 8.66 -17.86
N THR A 184 -29.18 8.63 -18.42
CA THR A 184 -29.44 8.03 -19.72
C THR A 184 -29.75 9.12 -20.78
N PRO A 185 -29.54 8.86 -22.09
CA PRO A 185 -29.89 9.80 -23.15
C PRO A 185 -31.36 10.23 -23.10
N LYS A 186 -32.26 9.28 -22.80
CA LYS A 186 -33.71 9.59 -22.72
C LYS A 186 -33.98 10.60 -21.60
N GLU A 187 -33.54 10.31 -20.39
CA GLU A 187 -33.74 11.19 -19.22
C GLU A 187 -33.12 12.58 -19.41
N LEU A 188 -31.91 12.63 -20.01
CA LEU A 188 -31.21 13.88 -20.24
C LEU A 188 -31.88 14.73 -21.35
N SER A 189 -32.40 14.10 -22.40
CA SER A 189 -33.10 14.78 -23.45
C SER A 189 -34.50 15.28 -23.07
N GLU A 190 -35.16 14.56 -22.14
CA GLU A 190 -36.51 14.89 -21.64
C GLU A 190 -36.48 15.93 -20.51
N MET A 191 -35.34 16.12 -19.85
CA MET A 191 -35.19 17.12 -18.78
C MET A 191 -35.40 18.55 -19.33
N PRO A 192 -36.19 19.41 -18.66
CA PRO A 192 -36.32 20.81 -19.05
C PRO A 192 -34.94 21.49 -19.12
N LEU A 193 -34.70 22.24 -20.21
CA LEU A 193 -33.37 22.85 -20.44
C LEU A 193 -32.96 23.81 -19.34
N GLU A 194 -33.91 24.53 -18.75
CA GLU A 194 -33.65 25.43 -17.61
C GLU A 194 -33.24 24.68 -16.35
N GLU A 195 -33.86 23.53 -16.07
CA GLU A 195 -33.53 22.67 -14.95
C GLU A 195 -32.14 22.05 -15.09
N LEU A 196 -31.83 21.57 -16.30
CA LEU A 196 -30.51 21.07 -16.65
C LEU A 196 -29.43 22.16 -16.50
N CYS A 197 -29.73 23.36 -16.99
CA CYS A 197 -28.84 24.51 -16.86
C CYS A 197 -28.57 24.83 -15.38
N HIS A 198 -29.60 24.87 -14.56
CA HIS A 198 -29.47 25.11 -13.12
C HIS A 198 -28.61 24.03 -12.44
N LEU A 199 -28.86 22.76 -12.72
CA LEU A 199 -28.07 21.62 -12.19
C LEU A 199 -26.58 21.79 -12.55
N ILE A 200 -26.28 22.14 -13.77
CA ILE A 200 -24.92 22.32 -14.29
C ILE A 200 -24.25 23.56 -13.66
N GLU A 201 -24.97 24.68 -13.56
CA GLU A 201 -24.45 25.92 -12.96
C GLU A 201 -24.06 25.69 -11.50
N VAL A 202 -24.92 25.06 -10.72
CA VAL A 202 -24.66 24.77 -9.29
C VAL A 202 -23.48 23.82 -9.15
N SER A 203 -23.45 22.71 -9.87
CA SER A 203 -22.42 21.69 -9.75
C SER A 203 -21.05 22.08 -10.33
N SER A 204 -21.02 23.07 -11.24
CA SER A 204 -19.79 23.60 -11.84
C SER A 204 -19.28 24.89 -11.19
N HIS A 205 -19.92 25.37 -10.13
CA HIS A 205 -19.66 26.70 -9.56
C HIS A 205 -19.73 27.81 -10.60
N LYS A 206 -20.78 27.79 -11.44
CA LYS A 206 -21.06 28.73 -12.55
C LYS A 206 -20.04 28.70 -13.70
N ARG A 207 -19.17 27.67 -13.77
CA ARG A 207 -18.24 27.51 -14.90
C ARG A 207 -18.94 27.13 -16.19
N PHE A 208 -19.97 26.28 -16.13
CA PHE A 208 -20.82 25.88 -17.26
C PHE A 208 -22.21 26.49 -17.10
N ARG A 209 -22.81 26.80 -18.23
CA ARG A 209 -24.12 27.48 -18.31
C ARG A 209 -24.97 26.89 -19.46
N MET A 210 -25.98 27.66 -19.96
CA MET A 210 -26.94 27.29 -20.98
C MET A 210 -26.31 26.57 -22.18
N ALA A 211 -25.20 27.09 -22.73
CA ALA A 211 -24.54 26.48 -23.88
C ALA A 211 -24.14 25.01 -23.63
N LYS A 212 -23.64 24.69 -22.43
CA LYS A 212 -23.29 23.31 -22.05
C LYS A 212 -24.52 22.44 -21.85
N ALA A 213 -25.63 23.01 -21.34
CA ALA A 213 -26.89 22.28 -21.22
C ALA A 213 -27.44 21.90 -22.57
N GLN A 214 -27.42 22.84 -23.52
CA GLN A 214 -27.85 22.61 -24.91
C GLN A 214 -26.98 21.54 -25.60
N GLU A 215 -25.65 21.65 -25.49
CA GLU A 215 -24.71 20.66 -26.01
C GLU A 215 -25.01 19.24 -25.48
N LEU A 216 -25.27 19.10 -24.20
CA LEU A 216 -25.58 17.81 -23.58
C LEU A 216 -26.93 17.25 -24.03
N GLN A 217 -27.94 18.09 -24.14
CA GLN A 217 -29.25 17.63 -24.67
C GLN A 217 -29.18 17.22 -26.14
N GLU A 218 -28.41 17.94 -26.93
CA GLU A 218 -28.21 17.60 -28.34
C GLU A 218 -27.43 16.28 -28.46
N LEU A 219 -26.37 16.09 -27.66
CA LEU A 219 -25.65 14.84 -27.59
C LEU A 219 -26.57 13.67 -27.20
N ALA A 220 -27.48 13.90 -26.27
CA ALA A 220 -28.42 12.89 -25.80
C ALA A 220 -29.47 12.54 -26.88
N ARG A 221 -29.98 13.53 -27.60
CA ARG A 221 -30.95 13.31 -28.70
C ARG A 221 -30.36 12.55 -29.89
N ASN A 222 -29.06 12.70 -30.11
CA ASN A 222 -28.33 12.07 -31.21
C ASN A 222 -27.59 10.80 -30.78
N SER A 223 -27.79 10.30 -29.53
CA SER A 223 -27.10 9.15 -29.04
C SER A 223 -27.48 7.87 -29.77
N PHE A 224 -26.44 7.05 -30.04
CA PHE A 224 -26.55 5.70 -30.61
C PHE A 224 -26.51 4.59 -29.56
N GLY A 225 -26.76 4.94 -28.30
CA GLY A 225 -26.71 3.99 -27.20
C GLY A 225 -27.81 2.93 -27.24
N PHE A 226 -27.59 1.84 -26.51
CA PHE A 226 -28.54 0.73 -26.37
C PHE A 226 -29.77 1.18 -25.57
N ALA A 227 -30.94 1.20 -26.23
CA ALA A 227 -32.18 1.76 -25.67
C ALA A 227 -32.98 0.78 -24.79
N MET A 228 -32.73 -0.53 -24.89
CA MET A 228 -33.47 -1.52 -24.09
C MET A 228 -33.03 -1.48 -22.61
N ALA A 229 -33.97 -1.73 -21.71
CA ALA A 229 -33.73 -1.75 -20.26
C ALA A 229 -33.17 -0.42 -19.69
N GLY A 230 -33.51 0.72 -20.28
CA GLY A 230 -33.00 2.06 -19.90
C GLY A 230 -33.18 2.36 -18.41
N ASP A 231 -34.32 1.99 -17.79
CA ASP A 231 -34.59 2.21 -16.37
C ASP A 231 -33.64 1.40 -15.45
N VAL A 232 -33.24 0.20 -15.88
CA VAL A 232 -32.28 -0.63 -15.12
C VAL A 232 -30.91 0.00 -15.19
N PHE A 233 -30.45 0.41 -16.37
CA PHE A 233 -29.17 1.08 -16.53
C PHE A 233 -29.14 2.41 -15.76
N SER A 234 -30.21 3.21 -15.86
CA SER A 234 -30.35 4.44 -15.08
C SER A 234 -30.18 4.18 -13.58
N THR A 235 -30.89 3.19 -13.05
CA THR A 235 -30.82 2.81 -11.63
C THR A 235 -29.40 2.40 -11.26
N MET A 236 -28.74 1.56 -12.05
CA MET A 236 -27.37 1.09 -11.76
C MET A 236 -26.35 2.24 -11.79
N ILE A 237 -26.42 3.13 -12.80
CA ILE A 237 -25.50 4.27 -12.90
C ILE A 237 -25.69 5.21 -11.71
N ARG A 238 -26.95 5.53 -11.34
CA ARG A 238 -27.24 6.36 -10.17
C ARG A 238 -26.70 5.76 -8.87
N LEU A 239 -26.87 4.46 -8.66
CA LEU A 239 -26.35 3.78 -7.47
C LEU A 239 -24.82 3.85 -7.42
N TYR A 240 -24.12 3.57 -8.52
CA TYR A 240 -22.67 3.67 -8.58
C TYR A 240 -22.17 5.11 -8.43
N ALA A 241 -22.85 6.09 -9.01
CA ALA A 241 -22.51 7.50 -8.83
C ALA A 241 -22.65 7.94 -7.36
N LYS A 242 -23.74 7.56 -6.69
CA LYS A 242 -23.90 7.80 -5.24
C LYS A 242 -22.79 7.10 -4.43
N HIS A 243 -22.48 5.85 -4.78
CA HIS A 243 -21.41 5.10 -4.10
C HIS A 243 -20.04 5.76 -4.28
N LEU A 244 -19.73 6.27 -5.49
CA LEU A 244 -18.50 7.02 -5.74
C LEU A 244 -18.39 8.28 -4.88
N ASN A 245 -19.49 9.02 -4.71
CA ASN A 245 -19.48 10.19 -3.84
C ASN A 245 -19.24 9.82 -2.38
N PHE A 246 -19.85 8.74 -1.90
CA PHE A 246 -19.60 8.23 -0.56
C PHE A 246 -18.12 7.84 -0.36
N LEU A 247 -17.54 7.09 -1.31
CA LEU A 247 -16.12 6.72 -1.26
C LEU A 247 -15.20 7.96 -1.33
N LYS A 248 -15.56 9.01 -2.11
CA LYS A 248 -14.83 10.28 -2.13
C LYS A 248 -14.81 10.94 -0.75
N GLN A 249 -15.92 10.92 -0.03
CA GLN A 249 -16.01 11.48 1.34
C GLN A 249 -15.13 10.70 2.32
N GLN A 250 -15.15 9.37 2.26
CA GLN A 250 -14.29 8.53 3.10
C GLN A 250 -12.80 8.78 2.85
N VAL A 251 -12.38 8.97 1.58
CA VAL A 251 -10.99 9.33 1.28
C VAL A 251 -10.62 10.68 1.90
N ARG A 252 -11.49 11.69 1.80
CA ARG A 252 -11.26 13.02 2.42
C ARG A 252 -11.12 12.92 3.94
N GLU A 253 -11.94 12.10 4.58
CA GLU A 253 -11.84 11.88 6.04
C GLU A 253 -10.50 11.23 6.42
N MET A 254 -10.07 10.22 5.65
CA MET A 254 -8.76 9.61 5.88
C MET A 254 -7.61 10.58 5.61
N ASP A 255 -7.70 11.39 4.56
CA ASP A 255 -6.70 12.42 4.26
C ASP A 255 -6.58 13.44 5.41
N ARG A 256 -7.69 13.83 6.04
CA ARG A 256 -7.69 14.70 7.23
C ARG A 256 -6.97 14.05 8.40
N LYS A 257 -7.32 12.81 8.75
CA LYS A 257 -6.67 12.07 9.85
C LYS A 257 -5.18 11.85 9.59
N ILE A 258 -4.80 11.54 8.35
CA ILE A 258 -3.40 11.42 7.94
C ILE A 258 -2.67 12.75 8.14
N ALA A 259 -3.26 13.87 7.74
CA ALA A 259 -2.66 15.19 7.92
C ALA A 259 -2.47 15.52 9.41
N GLU A 260 -3.47 15.26 10.26
CA GLU A 260 -3.39 15.47 11.72
C GLU A 260 -2.19 14.72 12.34
N ILE A 261 -1.96 13.47 11.96
CA ILE A 261 -0.80 12.70 12.45
C ILE A 261 0.50 13.26 11.86
N MET A 262 0.52 13.57 10.56
CA MET A 262 1.70 14.12 9.89
C MET A 262 2.16 15.45 10.52
N ASP A 263 1.23 16.30 10.95
CA ASP A 263 1.53 17.57 11.61
C ASP A 263 2.21 17.39 13.00
N THR A 264 2.06 16.23 13.61
CA THR A 264 2.77 15.88 14.86
C THR A 264 4.17 15.32 14.63
N LEU A 265 4.52 14.99 13.39
CA LEU A 265 5.81 14.40 13.05
C LEU A 265 6.81 15.47 12.61
N ASP A 266 7.93 15.56 13.31
CA ASP A 266 9.05 16.42 12.88
C ASP A 266 9.84 15.72 11.77
N THR A 267 9.41 15.95 10.52
CA THR A 267 9.97 15.27 9.35
C THR A 267 10.12 16.19 8.15
N PRO A 268 11.30 16.26 7.52
CA PRO A 268 11.50 17.02 6.30
C PRO A 268 11.05 16.29 5.02
N ILE A 269 10.35 15.16 5.10
CA ILE A 269 10.02 14.34 3.94
C ILE A 269 9.21 15.08 2.87
N THR A 270 8.35 16.01 3.27
CA THR A 270 7.51 16.81 2.37
C THR A 270 8.27 17.92 1.65
N THR A 271 9.53 18.16 1.99
CA THR A 271 10.41 19.10 1.25
C THR A 271 10.88 18.51 -0.08
N ILE A 272 10.77 17.19 -0.24
CA ILE A 272 11.16 16.51 -1.49
C ILE A 272 10.11 16.83 -2.56
N THR A 273 10.56 17.39 -3.69
CA THR A 273 9.69 17.69 -4.83
C THR A 273 8.90 16.44 -5.26
N GLY A 274 7.58 16.57 -5.36
CA GLY A 274 6.67 15.48 -5.72
C GLY A 274 6.16 14.67 -4.52
N ILE A 275 6.58 15.01 -3.29
CA ILE A 275 6.09 14.36 -2.07
C ILE A 275 5.28 15.38 -1.25
N GLY A 276 3.96 15.31 -1.37
CA GLY A 276 3.03 16.02 -0.47
C GLY A 276 2.74 15.23 0.81
N PRO A 277 1.93 15.80 1.74
CA PRO A 277 1.63 15.16 3.03
C PRO A 277 1.16 13.71 2.92
N THR A 278 0.23 13.42 2.02
CA THR A 278 -0.30 12.06 1.84
C THR A 278 0.79 11.07 1.37
N LEU A 279 1.60 11.42 0.37
CA LEU A 279 2.69 10.54 -0.10
C LEU A 279 3.80 10.42 0.95
N GLY A 280 4.10 11.50 1.67
CA GLY A 280 5.01 11.50 2.82
C GLY A 280 4.57 10.51 3.88
N ALA A 281 3.27 10.51 4.21
CA ALA A 281 2.68 9.57 5.15
C ALA A 281 2.85 8.11 4.73
N TYR A 282 2.57 7.79 3.46
CA TYR A 282 2.81 6.44 2.93
C TYR A 282 4.28 6.02 3.04
N ILE A 283 5.19 6.91 2.69
CA ILE A 283 6.62 6.64 2.71
C ILE A 283 7.10 6.42 4.14
N LEU A 284 6.78 7.33 5.06
CA LEU A 284 7.17 7.24 6.46
C LEU A 284 6.60 6.01 7.15
N SER A 285 5.31 5.74 6.95
CA SER A 285 4.63 4.61 7.61
C SER A 285 5.09 3.25 7.10
N GLU A 286 5.46 3.12 5.84
CA GLU A 286 5.97 1.86 5.29
C GLU A 286 7.47 1.66 5.57
N ILE A 287 8.26 2.73 5.67
CA ILE A 287 9.68 2.68 6.03
C ILE A 287 9.82 2.50 7.56
N GLY A 288 9.06 3.26 8.35
CA GLY A 288 9.22 3.33 9.79
C GLY A 288 10.58 3.90 10.18
N ASP A 289 11.39 3.11 10.90
CA ASP A 289 12.75 3.50 11.25
C ASP A 289 13.72 3.31 10.09
N ILE A 290 14.32 4.41 9.63
CA ILE A 290 15.29 4.41 8.53
C ILE A 290 16.61 3.73 8.91
N SER A 291 16.97 3.69 10.19
CA SER A 291 18.22 3.11 10.68
C SER A 291 18.34 1.61 10.40
N ARG A 292 17.21 0.92 10.23
CA ARG A 292 17.16 -0.50 9.86
C ARG A 292 17.71 -0.80 8.46
N PHE A 293 17.88 0.24 7.63
CA PHE A 293 18.43 0.10 6.29
C PHE A 293 19.87 0.61 6.25
N SER A 294 20.83 -0.26 6.00
CA SER A 294 22.25 0.11 5.92
C SER A 294 22.58 0.94 4.67
N SER A 295 21.69 1.03 3.69
CA SER A 295 21.89 1.81 2.46
C SER A 295 20.58 2.04 1.70
N ALA A 296 20.60 3.05 0.80
CA ALA A 296 19.51 3.31 -0.14
C ALA A 296 19.21 2.10 -1.04
N ALA A 297 20.20 1.25 -1.34
CA ALA A 297 20.00 0.03 -2.13
C ALA A 297 19.15 -1.00 -1.37
N LYS A 298 19.32 -1.13 -0.04
CA LYS A 298 18.48 -1.98 0.80
C LYS A 298 17.05 -1.47 0.88
N LEU A 299 16.87 -0.15 0.96
CA LEU A 299 15.55 0.48 0.90
C LEU A 299 14.88 0.26 -0.46
N ALA A 300 15.63 0.36 -1.58
CA ALA A 300 15.12 0.07 -2.92
C ALA A 300 14.66 -1.40 -3.07
N ALA A 301 15.40 -2.34 -2.50
CA ALA A 301 15.02 -3.75 -2.46
C ALA A 301 13.77 -3.97 -1.60
N TYR A 302 13.67 -3.30 -0.45
CA TYR A 302 12.48 -3.33 0.41
C TYR A 302 11.23 -2.76 -0.28
N ALA A 303 11.38 -1.73 -1.12
CA ALA A 303 10.32 -1.21 -1.97
C ALA A 303 10.05 -2.11 -3.20
N GLY A 304 10.94 -3.06 -3.51
CA GLY A 304 10.86 -3.90 -4.69
C GLY A 304 11.07 -3.14 -6.00
N ILE A 305 11.89 -2.09 -5.97
CA ILE A 305 12.25 -1.24 -7.12
C ILE A 305 13.59 -1.69 -7.73
N ASP A 306 14.31 -2.58 -7.05
CA ASP A 306 15.53 -3.20 -7.54
C ASP A 306 15.29 -4.03 -8.81
N PRO A 307 16.26 -4.10 -9.75
CA PRO A 307 16.13 -4.95 -10.92
C PRO A 307 16.29 -6.43 -10.55
N THR A 308 15.49 -7.28 -11.19
CA THR A 308 15.73 -8.73 -11.14
C THR A 308 16.98 -9.04 -11.96
N MET A 309 18.03 -9.55 -11.31
CA MET A 309 19.19 -10.07 -12.02
C MET A 309 18.97 -11.52 -12.41
N ARG A 310 19.20 -11.83 -13.67
CA ARG A 310 19.27 -13.20 -14.21
C ARG A 310 20.64 -13.37 -14.82
N GLN A 311 21.54 -13.94 -14.05
CA GLN A 311 22.88 -14.30 -14.50
C GLN A 311 23.09 -15.79 -14.25
N SER A 312 23.49 -16.54 -15.25
CA SER A 312 23.97 -17.92 -15.10
C SER A 312 25.11 -18.15 -16.07
N GLY A 313 26.31 -18.40 -15.56
CA GLY A 313 27.51 -18.55 -16.38
C GLY A 313 27.76 -17.30 -17.25
N GLU A 314 27.89 -17.50 -18.55
CA GLU A 314 28.07 -16.42 -19.52
C GLU A 314 26.80 -15.68 -19.92
N TYR A 315 25.63 -16.12 -19.46
CA TYR A 315 24.34 -15.49 -19.79
C TYR A 315 24.05 -14.30 -18.89
N ASN A 316 24.07 -13.09 -19.45
CA ASN A 316 23.59 -11.87 -18.83
C ASN A 316 22.22 -11.51 -19.41
N GLY A 317 21.18 -11.56 -18.60
CA GLY A 317 19.82 -11.21 -19.01
C GLY A 317 19.71 -9.76 -19.48
N VAL A 318 19.37 -9.57 -20.74
CA VAL A 318 19.29 -8.24 -21.40
C VAL A 318 18.08 -7.41 -20.91
N ARG A 319 17.03 -8.04 -20.38
CA ARG A 319 15.80 -7.37 -19.92
C ARG A 319 15.57 -7.61 -18.43
N ASN A 320 16.00 -6.68 -17.63
CA ASN A 320 15.74 -6.66 -16.19
C ASN A 320 14.41 -5.94 -15.90
N ARG A 321 13.53 -6.59 -15.14
CA ARG A 321 12.28 -6.01 -14.62
C ARG A 321 12.44 -5.62 -13.15
N MET A 322 11.58 -4.74 -12.64
CA MET A 322 11.47 -4.51 -11.19
C MET A 322 11.14 -5.82 -10.49
N SER A 323 11.80 -6.11 -9.36
CA SER A 323 11.63 -7.34 -8.58
C SER A 323 10.22 -7.46 -8.02
N LYS A 324 9.61 -6.36 -7.63
CA LYS A 324 8.30 -6.24 -6.97
C LYS A 324 8.18 -7.09 -5.69
N ARG A 325 9.30 -7.49 -5.10
CA ARG A 325 9.36 -8.37 -3.91
C ARG A 325 9.17 -7.63 -2.59
N GLY A 326 8.95 -6.37 -2.58
CA GLY A 326 8.81 -5.59 -1.35
C GLY A 326 7.42 -5.00 -1.17
N SER A 327 7.32 -3.95 -0.33
CA SER A 327 6.05 -3.28 -0.06
C SER A 327 5.43 -2.70 -1.34
N PRO A 328 4.23 -3.13 -1.73
CA PRO A 328 3.53 -2.55 -2.88
C PRO A 328 3.10 -1.11 -2.60
N TYR A 329 2.80 -0.77 -1.36
CA TYR A 329 2.38 0.58 -0.94
C TYR A 329 3.52 1.57 -1.04
N LEU A 330 4.70 1.22 -0.51
CA LEU A 330 5.91 2.05 -0.63
C LEU A 330 6.31 2.24 -2.10
N ARG A 331 6.31 1.16 -2.87
CA ARG A 331 6.60 1.22 -4.31
C ARG A 331 5.64 2.13 -5.06
N HIS A 332 4.34 2.07 -4.76
CA HIS A 332 3.33 2.92 -5.36
C HIS A 332 3.55 4.39 -5.00
N ALA A 333 3.82 4.70 -3.73
CA ALA A 333 4.08 6.06 -3.29
C ALA A 333 5.35 6.64 -3.96
N ILE A 334 6.44 5.87 -4.03
CA ILE A 334 7.67 6.28 -4.71
C ILE A 334 7.43 6.50 -6.21
N TRP A 335 6.62 5.65 -6.85
CA TRP A 335 6.27 5.80 -8.25
C TRP A 335 5.53 7.11 -8.52
N LEU A 336 4.52 7.44 -7.73
CA LEU A 336 3.76 8.68 -7.85
C LEU A 336 4.65 9.90 -7.58
N ALA A 337 5.47 9.86 -6.52
CA ALA A 337 6.43 10.91 -6.20
C ALA A 337 7.42 11.15 -7.34
N ALA A 338 8.02 10.09 -7.88
CA ALA A 338 8.97 10.19 -8.99
C ALA A 338 8.28 10.69 -10.26
N SER A 339 7.04 10.26 -10.57
CA SER A 339 6.29 10.72 -11.73
C SER A 339 5.97 12.22 -11.68
N SER A 340 5.75 12.78 -10.50
CA SER A 340 5.61 14.23 -10.29
C SER A 340 6.97 14.93 -10.36
N ALA A 341 7.98 14.39 -9.70
CA ALA A 341 9.29 15.02 -9.60
C ALA A 341 10.03 15.13 -10.94
N VAL A 342 9.86 14.19 -11.87
CA VAL A 342 10.46 14.30 -13.21
C VAL A 342 9.94 15.50 -14.03
N LEU A 343 8.82 16.10 -13.60
CA LEU A 343 8.27 17.30 -14.23
C LEU A 343 8.72 18.58 -13.51
N HIS A 344 8.88 18.53 -12.19
CA HIS A 344 9.00 19.71 -11.33
C HIS A 344 10.35 19.84 -10.62
N ASP A 345 11.13 18.76 -10.45
CA ASP A 345 12.45 18.79 -9.83
C ASP A 345 13.54 18.94 -10.90
N PRO A 346 14.36 19.97 -10.85
CA PRO A 346 15.39 20.21 -11.88
C PRO A 346 16.36 19.05 -12.07
N ALA A 347 16.84 18.46 -10.98
CA ALA A 347 17.80 17.36 -11.02
C ALA A 347 17.19 16.05 -11.57
N LEU A 348 15.98 15.71 -11.10
CA LEU A 348 15.27 14.52 -11.57
C LEU A 348 14.76 14.67 -13.00
N LYS A 349 14.36 15.88 -13.42
CA LYS A 349 14.00 16.20 -14.80
C LYS A 349 15.15 15.97 -15.76
N LEU A 350 16.35 16.51 -15.44
CA LEU A 350 17.55 16.29 -16.24
C LEU A 350 17.94 14.81 -16.31
N TYR A 351 17.87 14.10 -15.18
CA TYR A 351 18.15 12.66 -15.15
C TYR A 351 17.15 11.86 -15.97
N PHE A 352 15.87 12.20 -15.88
CA PHE A 352 14.80 11.58 -16.67
C PHE A 352 15.03 11.82 -18.17
N GLN A 353 15.32 13.08 -18.58
CA GLN A 353 15.57 13.42 -19.98
C GLN A 353 16.76 12.63 -20.52
N LYS A 354 17.87 12.58 -19.78
CA LYS A 354 19.03 11.74 -20.14
C LYS A 354 18.62 10.29 -20.43
N LYS A 355 17.72 9.69 -19.63
CA LYS A 355 17.25 8.33 -19.86
C LYS A 355 16.33 8.20 -21.09
N ARG A 356 15.59 9.26 -21.42
CA ARG A 356 14.81 9.35 -22.66
C ARG A 356 15.73 9.43 -23.90
N ASP A 357 16.78 10.22 -23.81
CA ASP A 357 17.77 10.38 -24.89
C ASP A 357 18.59 9.09 -25.13
N GLU A 358 18.78 8.28 -24.08
CA GLU A 358 19.32 6.91 -24.18
C GLU A 358 18.34 5.93 -24.86
N GLY A 359 17.19 6.39 -25.40
CA GLY A 359 16.17 5.54 -26.06
C GLY A 359 15.27 4.75 -25.11
N LYS A 360 15.28 5.02 -23.80
CA LYS A 360 14.41 4.29 -22.87
C LYS A 360 12.93 4.74 -23.01
N PRO A 361 11.97 3.80 -23.02
CA PRO A 361 10.54 4.13 -22.96
C PRO A 361 10.20 4.98 -21.72
N TYR A 362 9.13 5.80 -21.80
CA TYR A 362 8.70 6.69 -20.71
C TYR A 362 8.65 5.99 -19.35
N MET A 363 7.89 4.87 -19.26
CA MET A 363 7.73 4.11 -18.01
C MET A 363 9.05 3.55 -17.46
N ALA A 364 9.97 3.15 -18.33
CA ALA A 364 11.29 2.70 -17.91
C ALA A 364 12.13 3.87 -17.36
N SER A 365 12.07 5.05 -17.99
CA SER A 365 12.76 6.26 -17.54
C SER A 365 12.23 6.72 -16.16
N VAL A 366 10.90 6.66 -15.92
CA VAL A 366 10.32 6.89 -14.59
C VAL A 366 10.81 5.83 -13.59
N GLY A 367 10.91 4.57 -13.99
CA GLY A 367 11.48 3.50 -13.13
C GLY A 367 12.93 3.78 -12.71
N HIS A 368 13.74 4.36 -13.59
CA HIS A 368 15.08 4.84 -13.23
C HIS A 368 15.03 6.03 -12.25
N ALA A 369 14.11 6.98 -12.46
CA ALA A 369 13.89 8.09 -11.54
C ALA A 369 13.42 7.61 -10.15
N CYS A 370 12.61 6.56 -10.05
CA CYS A 370 12.23 5.94 -8.77
C CYS A 370 13.44 5.53 -7.92
N ARG A 371 14.49 4.97 -8.54
CA ARG A 371 15.72 4.60 -7.80
C ARG A 371 16.46 5.83 -7.27
N LYS A 372 16.49 6.92 -8.04
CA LYS A 372 17.05 8.20 -7.56
C LYS A 372 16.20 8.79 -6.44
N MET A 373 14.88 8.75 -6.57
CA MET A 373 13.93 9.17 -5.53
C MET A 373 14.16 8.41 -4.23
N VAL A 374 14.37 7.08 -4.27
CA VAL A 374 14.72 6.28 -3.09
C VAL A 374 16.01 6.77 -2.43
N SER A 375 17.03 7.14 -3.22
CA SER A 375 18.29 7.67 -2.66
C SER A 375 18.08 9.02 -1.97
N ILE A 376 17.21 9.87 -2.53
CA ILE A 376 16.84 11.16 -1.91
C ILE A 376 16.06 10.92 -0.62
N ILE A 377 15.03 10.10 -0.65
CA ILE A 377 14.22 9.73 0.53
C ILE A 377 15.13 9.18 1.64
N TYR A 378 16.03 8.26 1.29
CA TYR A 378 16.95 7.67 2.25
C TYR A 378 17.86 8.73 2.91
N ALA A 379 18.43 9.64 2.13
CA ALA A 379 19.30 10.69 2.65
C ALA A 379 18.52 11.66 3.55
N VAL A 380 17.35 12.14 3.10
CA VAL A 380 16.49 13.06 3.86
C VAL A 380 16.05 12.46 5.18
N MET A 381 15.62 11.19 5.19
CA MET A 381 15.20 10.52 6.42
C MET A 381 16.38 10.20 7.36
N ARG A 382 17.52 9.77 6.81
CA ARG A 382 18.71 9.44 7.61
C ARG A 382 19.31 10.67 8.29
N ASP A 383 19.42 11.76 7.55
CA ASP A 383 20.12 12.98 8.00
C ASP A 383 19.17 13.96 8.68
N ASN A 384 17.86 13.70 8.62
CA ASN A 384 16.75 14.57 9.05
C ASN A 384 16.92 16.01 8.56
N LYS A 385 17.30 16.17 7.27
CA LYS A 385 17.55 17.47 6.63
C LYS A 385 16.62 17.67 5.44
N ALA A 386 16.17 18.92 5.27
CA ALA A 386 15.36 19.32 4.13
C ALA A 386 16.09 19.04 2.80
N TYR A 387 15.32 18.61 1.81
CA TYR A 387 15.84 18.37 0.47
C TYR A 387 16.11 19.69 -0.26
N THR A 388 17.27 19.77 -0.85
CA THR A 388 17.64 20.85 -1.79
C THR A 388 18.07 20.20 -3.11
N PRO A 389 17.41 20.53 -4.24
CA PRO A 389 17.81 20.00 -5.54
C PRO A 389 19.24 20.46 -5.90
N CYS A 390 20.13 19.50 -6.17
CA CYS A 390 21.49 19.80 -6.62
C CYS A 390 21.57 19.59 -8.14
N ILE A 391 21.85 20.65 -8.90
CA ILE A 391 22.05 20.57 -10.35
C ILE A 391 23.54 20.30 -10.60
N PRO A 392 23.91 19.27 -11.37
CA PRO A 392 25.32 18.85 -11.56
C PRO A 392 26.28 19.94 -12.09
N ASN A 393 25.76 21.02 -12.67
CA ASN A 393 26.58 22.12 -13.20
C ASN A 393 27.00 23.14 -12.13
N GLU A 394 26.55 23.05 -10.88
CA GLU A 394 26.98 23.97 -9.79
C GLU A 394 28.13 23.39 -8.94
N ILE A 395 28.61 22.17 -9.27
CA ILE A 395 29.74 21.54 -8.53
C ILE A 395 31.12 21.89 -9.17
N SER A 396 31.14 22.66 -10.25
CA SER A 396 32.38 23.07 -10.95
C SER A 396 32.55 24.60 -10.99
N ALA A 397 32.44 25.24 -9.82
CA ALA A 397 32.92 26.62 -9.63
C ALA A 397 33.70 26.68 -8.31
#